data_45ce6cd838a5df2cd92d6a3eac6ec48c
#
_entry.id   45ce6cd838a5df2cd92d6a3eac6ec48c
#
_cell.length_a   1.000
_cell.length_b   1.000
_cell.length_c   1.000
_cell.angle_alpha   90.00
_cell.angle_beta   90.00
_cell.angle_gamma   90.00
#
_symmetry.space_group_name_H-M   'P 1'
#
loop_
_entity.id
_entity.type
_entity.pdbx_description
1 polymer ?
#
loop_
_entity_poly.entity_id
_entity_poly.type
_entity_poly.pdbx_seq_one_letter_code
_entity_poly.pdbx_strand_id
1 'polypeptide(L)'
;MVGYMNPWIYVFDADDVWDHPDKALTPKYPLPFNSRQLEEAGEITINPEFGYEFSHTLEEQIAGQLKAGFAMIDFYESKDQRNRLSQFGSDYLANLSIKY
;
A
#
# COMPACT_ATOMS: atom_id res chain seq x y z
N MET A 1 16.54 -7.50 1.78
CA MET A 1 15.74 -6.28 1.49
C MET A 1 14.26 -6.59 1.65
N VAL A 2 13.52 -5.69 2.24
CA VAL A 2 12.07 -5.82 2.41
C VAL A 2 11.38 -4.71 1.62
N GLY A 3 10.43 -5.10 0.78
CA GLY A 3 9.64 -4.14 0.01
C GLY A 3 8.18 -4.19 0.40
N TYR A 4 7.51 -3.04 0.41
CA TYR A 4 6.11 -2.93 0.78
C TYR A 4 5.47 -1.70 0.16
N MET A 5 4.14 -1.76 0.01
CA MET A 5 3.38 -0.63 -0.52
C MET A 5 3.28 0.49 0.52
N ASN A 6 3.36 1.72 0.06
CA ASN A 6 3.07 2.85 0.92
C ASN A 6 1.56 2.87 1.20
N PRO A 7 1.12 2.80 2.46
CA PRO A 7 -0.30 2.58 2.77
C PRO A 7 -1.24 3.68 2.27
N TRP A 8 -0.77 4.89 2.03
CA TRP A 8 -1.64 5.99 1.58
C TRP A 8 -2.35 5.69 0.25
N ILE A 9 -1.77 4.82 -0.60
CA ILE A 9 -2.38 4.50 -1.89
C ILE A 9 -3.71 3.75 -1.76
N TYR A 10 -3.93 3.05 -0.65
CA TYR A 10 -5.16 2.29 -0.41
C TYR A 10 -6.36 3.17 -0.07
N VAL A 11 -6.17 4.45 0.15
CA VAL A 11 -7.25 5.42 0.37
C VAL A 11 -8.11 5.58 -0.89
N PHE A 12 -7.52 5.33 -2.07
CA PHE A 12 -8.15 5.52 -3.38
C PHE A 12 -8.64 4.19 -3.96
N ASP A 13 -9.68 4.27 -4.80
CA ASP A 13 -10.14 3.11 -5.55
C ASP A 13 -9.07 2.68 -6.56
N ALA A 14 -8.77 1.39 -6.63
CA ALA A 14 -7.73 0.87 -7.51
C ALA A 14 -8.02 1.18 -8.99
N ASP A 15 -9.28 1.10 -9.42
CA ASP A 15 -9.65 1.40 -10.80
C ASP A 15 -9.36 2.86 -11.14
N ASP A 16 -9.61 3.79 -10.21
CA ASP A 16 -9.32 5.20 -10.41
C ASP A 16 -7.81 5.48 -10.51
N VAL A 17 -7.01 4.68 -9.81
CA VAL A 17 -5.55 4.82 -9.81
C VAL A 17 -4.93 4.32 -11.11
N TRP A 18 -5.45 3.21 -11.66
CA TRP A 18 -4.83 2.54 -12.81
C TRP A 18 -5.55 2.78 -14.14
N ASP A 19 -6.88 2.87 -14.14
CA ASP A 19 -7.67 2.74 -15.36
C ASP A 19 -8.37 4.01 -15.83
N HIS A 20 -8.46 5.04 -15.00
CA HIS A 20 -9.22 6.27 -15.31
C HIS A 20 -8.37 7.54 -15.20
N PRO A 21 -7.45 7.79 -16.19
CA PRO A 21 -6.48 8.88 -16.09
C PRO A 21 -7.11 10.29 -16.07
N ASP A 22 -8.32 10.44 -16.61
CA ASP A 22 -8.99 11.74 -16.69
C ASP A 22 -9.91 12.03 -15.50
N LYS A 23 -10.10 11.08 -14.62
CA LYS A 23 -10.97 11.21 -13.45
C LYS A 23 -10.21 11.77 -12.27
N ALA A 24 -10.83 12.68 -11.54
CA ALA A 24 -10.23 13.21 -10.32
C ALA A 24 -10.02 12.11 -9.28
N LEU A 25 -8.86 12.11 -8.63
CA LEU A 25 -8.57 11.19 -7.54
C LEU A 25 -9.23 11.71 -6.27
N THR A 26 -10.17 10.94 -5.73
CA THR A 26 -10.89 11.28 -4.51
C THR A 26 -10.65 10.20 -3.46
N PRO A 27 -10.27 10.57 -2.23
CA PRO A 27 -10.14 9.60 -1.14
C PRO A 27 -11.48 8.89 -0.93
N LYS A 28 -11.44 7.57 -0.82
CA LYS A 28 -12.66 6.75 -0.77
C LYS A 28 -12.68 5.81 0.43
N TYR A 29 -11.53 5.32 0.85
CA TYR A 29 -11.43 4.34 1.91
C TYR A 29 -10.57 4.83 3.07
N PRO A 30 -11.04 4.74 4.32
CA PRO A 30 -10.19 5.01 5.47
C PRO A 30 -9.15 3.90 5.63
N LEU A 31 -8.02 4.24 6.21
CA LEU A 31 -7.00 3.26 6.59
C LEU A 31 -7.25 2.77 8.02
N PRO A 32 -6.91 1.51 8.33
CA PRO A 32 -6.29 0.51 7.44
C PRO A 32 -7.29 -0.06 6.43
N PHE A 33 -6.81 -0.33 5.22
CA PHE A 33 -7.61 -0.92 4.15
C PHE A 33 -7.75 -2.43 4.36
N ASN A 34 -8.98 -2.93 4.23
CA ASN A 34 -9.29 -4.34 4.35
C ASN A 34 -10.34 -4.69 3.32
N SER A 35 -9.90 -5.28 2.20
CA SER A 35 -10.80 -5.60 1.09
C SER A 35 -11.84 -6.67 1.45
N ARG A 36 -11.52 -7.56 2.39
CA ARG A 36 -12.48 -8.56 2.85
C ARG A 36 -13.69 -7.93 3.53
N GLN A 37 -13.45 -6.94 4.41
CA GLN A 37 -14.55 -6.22 5.07
C GLN A 37 -15.38 -5.43 4.07
N LEU A 38 -14.75 -4.82 3.07
CA LEU A 38 -15.44 -4.06 2.03
C LEU A 38 -16.30 -4.98 1.15
N GLU A 39 -15.82 -6.17 0.83
CA GLU A 39 -16.61 -7.17 0.11
C GLU A 39 -17.83 -7.62 0.92
N GLU A 40 -17.63 -7.92 2.20
CA GLU A 40 -18.71 -8.33 3.11
C GLU A 40 -19.77 -7.24 3.27
N ALA A 41 -19.38 -5.98 3.21
CA ALA A 41 -20.28 -4.83 3.23
C ALA A 41 -20.95 -4.53 1.87
N GLY A 42 -20.57 -5.23 0.81
CA GLY A 42 -21.10 -5.03 -0.54
C GLY A 42 -20.56 -3.81 -1.25
N GLU A 43 -19.48 -3.21 -0.75
CA GLU A 43 -18.90 -1.98 -1.32
C GLU A 43 -17.97 -2.23 -2.51
N ILE A 44 -17.35 -3.40 -2.56
CA ILE A 44 -16.45 -3.80 -3.65
C ILE A 44 -16.68 -5.26 -4.03
N THR A 45 -16.21 -5.61 -5.24
CA THR A 45 -16.16 -6.98 -5.73
C THR A 45 -14.69 -7.39 -5.81
N ILE A 46 -14.36 -8.56 -5.26
CA ILE A 46 -13.00 -9.08 -5.27
C ILE A 46 -12.74 -9.86 -6.55
N ASN A 47 -11.61 -9.58 -7.19
CA ASN A 47 -11.10 -10.40 -8.28
C ASN A 47 -10.42 -11.63 -7.66
N PRO A 48 -10.91 -12.86 -7.94
CA PRO A 48 -10.34 -14.08 -7.34
C PRO A 48 -8.86 -14.29 -7.67
N GLU A 49 -8.37 -13.72 -8.77
CA GLU A 49 -6.97 -13.84 -9.15
C GLU A 49 -6.02 -13.10 -8.20
N PHE A 50 -6.49 -12.02 -7.58
CA PHE A 50 -5.69 -11.18 -6.70
C PHE A 50 -5.94 -11.43 -5.22
N GLY A 51 -7.08 -12.03 -4.87
CA GLY A 51 -7.45 -12.29 -3.47
C GLY A 51 -7.73 -11.02 -2.67
N TYR A 52 -7.69 -11.15 -1.36
CA TYR A 52 -7.91 -10.04 -0.45
C TYR A 52 -6.64 -9.20 -0.24
N GLU A 53 -6.83 -7.90 -0.09
CA GLU A 53 -5.75 -6.96 0.19
C GLU A 53 -5.98 -6.27 1.52
N PHE A 54 -4.89 -6.09 2.27
CA PHE A 54 -4.89 -5.42 3.57
C PHE A 54 -3.76 -4.41 3.60
N SER A 55 -4.07 -3.17 4.00
CA SER A 55 -3.00 -2.22 4.26
C SER A 55 -2.50 -2.36 5.69
N HIS A 56 -1.24 -2.03 5.90
CA HIS A 56 -0.60 -1.99 7.21
C HIS A 56 0.00 -0.61 7.41
N THR A 57 -0.03 -0.10 8.64
CA THR A 57 0.61 1.17 8.94
C THR A 57 2.13 1.06 8.75
N LEU A 58 2.77 2.19 8.48
CA LEU A 58 4.24 2.23 8.43
C LEU A 58 4.84 1.82 9.78
N GLU A 59 4.19 2.21 10.88
CA GLU A 59 4.61 1.78 12.21
C GLU A 59 4.64 0.26 12.34
N GLU A 60 3.57 -0.42 11.92
CA GLU A 60 3.53 -1.90 11.97
C GLU A 60 4.63 -2.52 11.14
N GLN A 61 4.84 -2.02 9.93
CA GLN A 61 5.81 -2.57 9.00
C GLN A 61 7.25 -2.33 9.46
N ILE A 62 7.55 -1.15 9.93
CA ILE A 62 8.91 -0.77 10.35
C ILE A 62 9.19 -1.27 11.77
N ALA A 63 8.31 -0.96 12.73
CA ALA A 63 8.50 -1.38 14.10
C ALA A 63 8.48 -2.91 14.26
N GLY A 64 7.70 -3.60 13.43
CA GLY A 64 7.68 -5.06 13.41
C GLY A 64 9.04 -5.65 13.10
N GLN A 65 9.77 -5.09 12.14
CA GLN A 65 11.13 -5.52 11.81
C GLN A 65 12.10 -5.27 12.97
N LEU A 66 12.03 -4.09 13.56
CA LEU A 66 12.90 -3.71 14.67
C LEU A 66 12.65 -4.58 15.92
N LYS A 67 11.39 -4.86 16.22
CA LYS A 67 11.02 -5.74 17.34
C LYS A 67 11.45 -7.18 17.12
N ALA A 68 11.52 -7.62 15.86
CA ALA A 68 11.99 -8.95 15.51
C ALA A 68 13.52 -9.11 15.56
N GLY A 69 14.25 -8.04 15.90
CA GLY A 69 15.70 -8.06 16.05
C GLY A 69 16.48 -7.63 14.80
N PHE A 70 15.81 -7.03 13.83
CA PHE A 70 16.47 -6.49 12.64
C PHE A 70 16.91 -5.05 12.87
N ALA A 71 18.05 -4.69 12.32
CA ALA A 71 18.50 -3.30 12.24
C ALA A 71 18.31 -2.80 10.81
N MET A 72 17.60 -1.70 10.63
CA MET A 72 17.44 -1.06 9.34
C MET A 72 18.69 -0.26 9.02
N ILE A 73 19.36 -0.56 7.91
CA ILE A 73 20.60 0.09 7.50
C ILE A 73 20.45 0.97 6.26
N ASP A 74 19.34 0.86 5.55
CA ASP A 74 19.01 1.73 4.42
C ASP A 74 17.52 1.74 4.16
N PHE A 75 17.02 2.80 3.50
CA PHE A 75 15.60 2.99 3.21
C PHE A 75 15.44 3.67 1.86
N TYR A 76 14.47 3.19 1.07
CA TYR A 76 14.19 3.69 -0.28
C TYR A 76 12.73 4.00 -0.47
N GLU A 77 12.45 5.05 -1.23
CA GLU A 77 11.14 5.32 -1.78
C GLU A 77 11.17 5.13 -3.30
N SER A 78 10.10 4.63 -3.85
CA SER A 78 10.01 4.38 -5.28
C SER A 78 8.63 4.74 -5.81
N LYS A 79 8.56 5.06 -7.10
CA LYS A 79 7.33 5.46 -7.78
C LYS A 79 7.14 4.57 -9.01
N ASP A 80 5.99 3.92 -9.09
CA ASP A 80 5.59 3.22 -10.32
C ASP A 80 4.92 4.24 -11.23
N GLN A 81 5.56 4.57 -12.34
CA GLN A 81 5.06 5.58 -13.27
C GLN A 81 3.74 5.22 -13.93
N ARG A 82 3.35 3.95 -13.92
CA ARG A 82 2.04 3.50 -14.40
C ARG A 82 0.92 3.88 -13.43
N ASN A 83 1.25 4.18 -12.20
CA ASN A 83 0.30 4.54 -11.14
C ASN A 83 0.15 6.06 -11.11
N ARG A 84 -1.09 6.56 -11.23
CA ARG A 84 -1.40 7.99 -11.22
C ARG A 84 -0.95 8.69 -9.94
N LEU A 85 -0.95 7.98 -8.82
CA LEU A 85 -0.53 8.53 -7.54
C LEU A 85 0.96 8.87 -7.48
N SER A 86 1.76 8.29 -8.38
CA SER A 86 3.19 8.58 -8.45
C SER A 86 3.50 10.06 -8.78
N GLN A 87 2.52 10.80 -9.29
CA GLN A 87 2.63 12.24 -9.51
C GLN A 87 2.66 13.02 -8.19
N PHE A 88 2.16 12.43 -7.12
CA PHE A 88 1.98 13.09 -5.83
C PHE A 88 2.89 12.56 -4.73
N GLY A 89 3.33 11.32 -4.83
CA GLY A 89 4.17 10.70 -3.81
C GLY A 89 4.61 9.29 -4.18
N SER A 90 5.44 8.70 -3.34
CA SER A 90 5.89 7.34 -3.52
C SER A 90 4.76 6.35 -3.21
N ASP A 91 4.61 5.31 -4.04
CA ASP A 91 3.66 4.23 -3.85
C ASP A 91 4.30 2.97 -3.26
N TYR A 92 5.61 2.90 -3.27
CA TYR A 92 6.36 1.74 -2.83
C TYR A 92 7.54 2.13 -1.96
N LEU A 93 7.76 1.36 -0.90
CA LEU A 93 8.84 1.55 0.05
C LEU A 93 9.67 0.28 0.14
N ALA A 94 10.95 0.42 0.38
CA ALA A 94 11.83 -0.71 0.63
C ALA A 94 12.90 -0.33 1.63
N ASN A 95 13.31 -1.30 2.44
CA ASN A 95 14.42 -1.11 3.35
C ASN A 95 15.35 -2.32 3.32
N LEU A 96 16.60 -2.06 3.60
CA LEU A 96 17.62 -3.07 3.83
C LEU A 96 17.81 -3.21 5.32
N SER A 97 17.59 -4.42 5.83
CA SER A 97 17.72 -4.73 7.26
C SER A 97 18.62 -5.93 7.46
N ILE A 98 19.36 -5.92 8.55
CA ILE A 98 20.20 -7.03 8.96
C ILE A 98 19.75 -7.50 10.34
N LYS A 99 19.88 -8.79 10.59
CA LYS A 99 19.56 -9.37 11.90
C LYS A 99 20.85 -9.48 12.73
N TYR A 100 20.77 -9.01 13.95
CA TYR A 100 21.86 -9.15 14.91
C TYR A 100 22.03 -10.58 15.37
#